data_d14ebf0f5809d65f20edbb46306ced39
#
_entry.id   d14ebf0f5809d65f20edbb46306ced39
#
_cell.length_a   1.000
_cell.length_b   1.000
_cell.length_c   1.000
_cell.angle_alpha   90.00
_cell.angle_beta   90.00
_cell.angle_gamma   90.00
#
_symmetry.space_group_name_H-M   'P 1'
#
loop_
_entity.id
_entity.type
_entity.pdbx_description
1 polymer ?
#
loop_
_entity_poly.entity_id
_entity_poly.type
_entity_poly.pdbx_seq_one_letter_code
_entity_poly.pdbx_strand_id
1 'polypeptide(L)'
;MLLTLLVGAWALHALVSFQRERGTIMSVNQLYILITGEVRNAGVYGFSREASLGELLNRAGGIQPGLISGELKPFPRLAQGTSLHISSESGRLRISSGSLPAFYKVTLGIPLSLNTASETELEAIPHIGPSLARKIIRHRLRNGPFTAVEQIKSLPGVGNVRYVQIKPYIAI
;
A
#
# COMPACT_ATOMS: atom_id res chain seq x y z
N MET A 1 -7.46 21.08 17.71
CA MET A 1 -6.10 20.56 17.96
C MET A 1 -6.05 19.19 18.63
N LEU A 2 -7.17 18.58 19.02
CA LEU A 2 -7.21 17.23 19.62
C LEU A 2 -7.39 16.07 18.59
N LEU A 3 -7.92 16.37 17.40
CA LEU A 3 -8.22 15.32 16.39
C LEU A 3 -6.97 14.80 15.64
N THR A 4 -5.93 15.61 15.53
CA THR A 4 -4.67 15.23 14.86
C THR A 4 -3.79 14.30 15.69
N LEU A 5 -3.93 14.29 17.01
CA LEU A 5 -3.19 13.39 17.90
C LEU A 5 -3.77 11.96 17.93
N LEU A 6 -5.07 11.79 17.66
CA LEU A 6 -5.71 10.47 17.63
C LEU A 6 -5.31 9.66 16.40
N VAL A 7 -5.13 10.30 15.24
CA VAL A 7 -4.69 9.62 14.01
C VAL A 7 -3.25 9.12 14.14
N GLY A 8 -2.39 9.89 14.82
CA GLY A 8 -1.00 9.48 15.09
C GLY A 8 -0.90 8.30 16.06
N ALA A 9 -1.76 8.23 17.08
CA ALA A 9 -1.78 7.14 18.05
C ALA A 9 -2.28 5.82 17.44
N TRP A 10 -3.22 5.87 16.50
CA TRP A 10 -3.71 4.71 15.77
C TRP A 10 -2.67 4.15 14.80
N ALA A 11 -1.94 5.01 14.10
CA ALA A 11 -0.84 4.61 13.24
C ALA A 11 0.30 3.97 14.06
N LEU A 12 0.59 4.51 15.25
CA LEU A 12 1.60 3.96 16.15
C LEU A 12 1.17 2.61 16.73
N HIS A 13 -0.11 2.43 17.08
CA HIS A 13 -0.63 1.16 17.59
C HIS A 13 -0.63 0.06 16.52
N ALA A 14 -0.96 0.40 15.27
CA ALA A 14 -0.85 -0.52 14.13
C ALA A 14 0.62 -0.91 13.86
N LEU A 15 1.55 0.04 14.01
CA LEU A 15 3.00 -0.21 13.88
C LEU A 15 3.53 -1.10 15.01
N VAL A 16 3.07 -0.90 16.25
CA VAL A 16 3.48 -1.68 17.43
C VAL A 16 2.94 -3.11 17.39
N SER A 17 1.71 -3.30 16.88
CA SER A 17 1.15 -4.64 16.67
C SER A 17 1.94 -5.41 15.60
N PHE A 18 2.38 -4.72 14.55
CA PHE A 18 3.24 -5.28 13.50
C PHE A 18 4.66 -5.63 14.00
N GLN A 19 5.19 -4.88 14.98
CA GLN A 19 6.52 -5.17 15.57
C GLN A 19 6.52 -6.35 16.55
N ARG A 20 5.38 -6.71 17.12
CA ARG A 20 5.32 -7.80 18.11
C ARG A 20 5.44 -9.20 17.48
N GLU A 21 5.23 -9.32 16.17
CA GLU A 21 5.45 -10.58 15.41
C GLU A 21 6.83 -10.67 14.74
N ARG A 22 7.75 -9.76 15.02
CA ARG A 22 9.12 -9.74 14.47
C ARG A 22 10.06 -10.82 15.04
N GLY A 23 9.53 -12.00 15.31
CA GLY A 23 10.35 -13.21 15.55
C GLY A 23 10.47 -14.13 14.33
N THR A 24 9.81 -13.82 13.21
CA THR A 24 9.82 -14.68 12.04
C THR A 24 10.39 -13.91 10.85
N ILE A 25 11.47 -14.44 10.27
CA ILE A 25 12.08 -14.06 8.99
C ILE A 25 10.96 -13.64 8.03
N MET A 26 11.01 -12.38 7.50
CA MET A 26 10.11 -11.93 6.45
C MET A 26 10.09 -12.98 5.35
N SER A 27 9.01 -13.75 5.26
CA SER A 27 8.82 -14.71 4.20
C SER A 27 8.74 -13.94 2.88
N VAL A 28 9.64 -14.23 1.98
CA VAL A 28 9.86 -13.57 0.68
C VAL A 28 8.61 -13.58 -0.23
N ASN A 29 7.52 -14.20 0.20
CA ASN A 29 6.28 -14.42 -0.57
C ASN A 29 4.99 -14.05 0.18
N GLN A 30 5.00 -12.99 1.00
CA GLN A 30 3.74 -12.54 1.60
C GLN A 30 3.05 -11.50 0.74
N LEU A 31 1.76 -11.73 0.47
CA LEU A 31 0.85 -10.77 -0.13
C LEU A 31 0.27 -9.88 0.97
N TYR A 32 0.39 -8.58 0.83
CA TYR A 32 -0.14 -7.62 1.79
C TYR A 32 -1.40 -6.96 1.26
N ILE A 33 -2.46 -6.98 2.08
CA ILE A 33 -3.77 -6.45 1.77
C ILE A 33 -4.19 -5.52 2.91
N LEU A 34 -4.60 -4.31 2.58
CA LEU A 34 -5.15 -3.35 3.54
C LEU A 34 -6.66 -3.51 3.58
N ILE A 35 -7.23 -3.52 4.78
CA ILE A 35 -8.68 -3.39 4.99
C ILE A 35 -8.96 -2.23 5.94
N THR A 36 -9.93 -1.39 5.57
CA THR A 36 -10.33 -0.20 6.33
C THR A 36 -11.85 -0.08 6.37
N GLY A 37 -12.35 0.89 7.15
CA GLY A 37 -13.79 1.15 7.29
C GLY A 37 -14.45 0.32 8.38
N GLU A 38 -15.64 -0.16 8.12
CA GLU A 38 -16.53 -0.76 9.12
C GLU A 38 -16.21 -2.24 9.42
N VAL A 39 -14.94 -2.49 9.76
CA VAL A 39 -14.45 -3.78 10.25
C VAL A 39 -13.96 -3.65 11.69
N ARG A 40 -13.90 -4.75 12.44
CA ARG A 40 -13.48 -4.70 13.85
C ARG A 40 -12.02 -4.27 14.00
N ASN A 41 -11.15 -4.82 13.18
CA ASN A 41 -9.74 -4.51 13.21
C ASN A 41 -9.28 -4.08 11.81
N ALA A 42 -9.30 -2.77 11.55
CA ALA A 42 -8.73 -2.21 10.33
C ALA A 42 -7.19 -2.32 10.37
N GLY A 43 -6.57 -2.66 9.24
CA GLY A 43 -5.12 -2.80 9.19
C GLY A 43 -4.62 -3.52 7.94
N VAL A 44 -3.30 -3.75 7.89
CA VAL A 44 -2.65 -4.50 6.83
C VAL A 44 -2.47 -5.95 7.26
N TYR A 45 -2.88 -6.87 6.41
CA TYR A 45 -2.83 -8.32 6.66
C TYR A 45 -1.94 -9.01 5.63
N GLY A 46 -1.03 -9.85 6.11
CA GLY A 46 -0.13 -10.66 5.28
C GLY A 46 -0.71 -12.04 5.00
N PHE A 47 -0.61 -12.51 3.75
CA PHE A 47 -1.03 -13.85 3.32
C PHE A 47 0.07 -14.51 2.51
N SER A 48 0.22 -15.82 2.63
CA SER A 48 1.19 -16.60 1.86
C SER A 48 0.71 -16.91 0.42
N ARG A 49 -0.55 -16.66 0.12
CA ARG A 49 -1.21 -16.85 -1.18
C ARG A 49 -2.33 -15.82 -1.36
N GLU A 50 -2.87 -15.72 -2.55
CA GLU A 50 -4.06 -14.91 -2.80
C GLU A 50 -5.19 -15.27 -1.85
N ALA A 51 -5.69 -14.26 -1.15
CA ALA A 51 -6.73 -14.42 -0.15
C ALA A 51 -8.12 -14.15 -0.75
N SER A 52 -9.11 -14.81 -0.20
CA SER A 52 -10.51 -14.43 -0.40
C SER A 52 -10.91 -13.28 0.53
N LEU A 53 -11.99 -12.59 0.17
CA LEU A 53 -12.58 -11.58 1.06
C LEU A 53 -12.96 -12.17 2.42
N GLY A 54 -13.48 -13.41 2.45
CA GLY A 54 -13.86 -14.09 3.69
C GLY A 54 -12.65 -14.37 4.60
N GLU A 55 -11.52 -14.81 4.05
CA GLU A 55 -10.28 -15.01 4.80
C GLU A 55 -9.76 -13.68 5.39
N LEU A 56 -9.82 -12.60 4.62
CA LEU A 56 -9.42 -11.27 5.09
C LEU A 56 -10.34 -10.77 6.20
N LEU A 57 -11.67 -10.86 6.02
CA LEU A 57 -12.65 -10.47 7.03
C LEU A 57 -12.48 -11.29 8.32
N ASN A 58 -12.26 -12.60 8.23
CA ASN A 58 -12.01 -13.44 9.41
C ASN A 58 -10.80 -12.94 10.21
N ARG A 59 -9.69 -12.60 9.55
CA ARG A 59 -8.51 -12.04 10.22
C ARG A 59 -8.75 -10.64 10.79
N ALA A 60 -9.58 -9.84 10.13
CA ALA A 60 -10.00 -8.52 10.61
C ALA A 60 -11.05 -8.58 11.74
N GLY A 61 -11.42 -9.78 12.21
CA GLY A 61 -12.41 -9.95 13.28
C GLY A 61 -13.85 -9.76 12.82
N GLY A 62 -14.10 -9.72 11.51
CA GLY A 62 -15.40 -9.52 10.90
C GLY A 62 -15.79 -8.06 10.74
N ILE A 63 -17.01 -7.87 10.27
CA ILE A 63 -17.66 -6.56 10.12
C ILE A 63 -18.16 -6.09 11.51
N GLN A 64 -18.22 -4.77 11.72
CA GLN A 64 -18.72 -4.21 12.97
C GLN A 64 -20.18 -4.65 13.25
N PRO A 65 -20.54 -4.93 14.52
CA PRO A 65 -21.90 -5.33 14.89
C PRO A 65 -22.92 -4.25 14.55
N GLY A 66 -24.14 -4.67 14.16
CA GLY A 66 -25.23 -3.74 13.84
C GLY A 66 -25.33 -3.35 12.36
N LEU A 67 -24.38 -3.74 11.55
CA LEU A 67 -24.49 -3.59 10.11
C LEU A 67 -25.19 -4.81 9.51
N ILE A 68 -26.24 -4.57 8.73
CA ILE A 68 -27.00 -5.64 8.10
C ILE A 68 -26.13 -6.26 7.01
N SER A 69 -25.84 -7.54 7.18
CA SER A 69 -25.20 -8.33 6.15
C SER A 69 -26.18 -8.59 4.99
N GLY A 70 -26.08 -7.79 3.94
CA GLY A 70 -26.49 -8.28 2.63
C GLY A 70 -25.53 -9.40 2.21
N GLU A 71 -25.98 -10.31 1.35
CA GLU A 71 -25.08 -11.29 0.76
C GLU A 71 -23.86 -10.59 0.16
N LEU A 72 -22.68 -10.89 0.70
CA LEU A 72 -21.42 -10.43 0.12
C LEU A 72 -21.32 -11.07 -1.27
N LYS A 73 -21.50 -10.28 -2.31
CA LYS A 73 -21.29 -10.75 -3.68
C LYS A 73 -19.91 -11.39 -3.80
N PRO A 74 -19.76 -12.42 -4.66
CA PRO A 74 -18.46 -13.00 -4.93
C PRO A 74 -17.47 -11.89 -5.28
N PHE A 75 -16.39 -11.80 -4.51
CA PHE A 75 -15.32 -10.85 -4.73
C PHE A 75 -14.12 -11.60 -5.33
N PRO A 76 -13.43 -11.04 -6.34
CA PRO A 76 -12.26 -11.67 -6.90
C PRO A 76 -11.20 -11.91 -5.83
N ARG A 77 -10.28 -12.85 -6.08
CA ARG A 77 -9.16 -13.08 -5.18
C ARG A 77 -8.31 -11.81 -5.04
N LEU A 78 -7.86 -11.58 -3.83
CA LEU A 78 -7.13 -10.37 -3.47
C LEU A 78 -5.65 -10.55 -3.77
N ALA A 79 -5.13 -9.72 -4.65
CA ALA A 79 -3.74 -9.71 -5.07
C ALA A 79 -2.87 -8.81 -4.16
N GLN A 80 -1.56 -8.92 -4.35
CA GLN A 80 -0.57 -8.06 -3.70
C GLN A 80 -0.89 -6.58 -3.87
N GLY A 81 -0.84 -5.84 -2.76
CA GLY A 81 -1.00 -4.40 -2.78
C GLY A 81 -2.45 -3.93 -2.99
N THR A 82 -3.44 -4.80 -2.78
CA THR A 82 -4.86 -4.43 -2.77
C THR A 82 -5.21 -3.70 -1.48
N SER A 83 -6.02 -2.65 -1.57
CA SER A 83 -6.73 -2.06 -0.44
C SER A 83 -8.23 -2.26 -0.60
N LEU A 84 -8.91 -2.58 0.50
CA LEU A 84 -10.36 -2.66 0.59
C LEU A 84 -10.88 -1.66 1.61
N HIS A 85 -11.94 -0.97 1.25
CA HIS A 85 -12.68 -0.11 2.17
C HIS A 85 -14.11 -0.61 2.28
N ILE A 86 -14.51 -0.95 3.51
CA ILE A 86 -15.86 -1.40 3.86
C ILE A 86 -16.62 -0.21 4.40
N SER A 87 -17.73 0.13 3.79
CA SER A 87 -18.64 1.19 4.24
C SER A 87 -20.09 0.70 4.25
N SER A 88 -20.94 1.37 5.01
CA SER A 88 -22.39 1.16 4.97
C SER A 88 -23.07 2.37 4.37
N GLU A 89 -23.94 2.15 3.41
CA GLU A 89 -24.77 3.18 2.82
C GLU A 89 -26.22 2.72 2.82
N SER A 90 -27.09 3.44 3.52
CA SER A 90 -28.50 3.10 3.70
C SER A 90 -28.72 1.66 4.22
N GLY A 91 -27.90 1.22 5.17
CA GLY A 91 -27.97 -0.12 5.76
C GLY A 91 -27.45 -1.26 4.87
N ARG A 92 -26.86 -0.94 3.72
CA ARG A 92 -26.24 -1.92 2.82
C ARG A 92 -24.72 -1.76 2.83
N LEU A 93 -24.01 -2.88 2.93
CA LEU A 93 -22.55 -2.90 2.86
C LEU A 93 -22.10 -2.60 1.42
N ARG A 94 -21.16 -1.67 1.31
CA ARG A 94 -20.40 -1.39 0.10
C ARG A 94 -18.93 -1.75 0.30
N ILE A 95 -18.36 -2.41 -0.67
CA ILE A 95 -16.93 -2.73 -0.71
C ILE A 95 -16.34 -2.00 -1.90
N SER A 96 -15.43 -1.10 -1.66
CA SER A 96 -14.61 -0.49 -2.68
C SER A 96 -13.18 -1.05 -2.61
N SER A 97 -12.60 -1.27 -3.77
CA SER A 97 -11.23 -1.74 -3.90
C SER A 97 -10.33 -0.69 -4.54
N GLY A 98 -9.09 -0.66 -4.12
CA GLY A 98 -8.08 0.24 -4.65
C GLY A 98 -6.68 -0.34 -4.49
N SER A 99 -5.69 0.49 -4.80
CA SER A 99 -4.29 0.16 -4.56
C SER A 99 -3.89 0.49 -3.12
N LEU A 100 -3.02 -0.32 -2.56
CA LEU A 100 -2.38 -0.04 -1.27
C LEU A 100 -1.65 1.32 -1.35
N PRO A 101 -1.89 2.25 -0.41
CA PRO A 101 -1.21 3.54 -0.42
C PRO A 101 0.32 3.41 -0.44
N ALA A 102 0.99 4.34 -1.12
CA ALA A 102 2.44 4.30 -1.35
C ALA A 102 3.25 4.17 -0.06
N PHE A 103 2.82 4.85 1.02
CA PHE A 103 3.46 4.74 2.34
C PHE A 103 3.54 3.28 2.81
N TYR A 104 2.45 2.52 2.71
CA TYR A 104 2.46 1.10 3.09
C TYR A 104 3.31 0.26 2.14
N LYS A 105 3.25 0.54 0.82
CA LYS A 105 4.10 -0.17 -0.16
C LYS A 105 5.57 -0.02 0.20
N VAL A 106 6.03 1.21 0.41
CA VAL A 106 7.43 1.52 0.77
C VAL A 106 7.83 0.84 2.08
N THR A 107 6.97 0.92 3.12
CA THR A 107 7.24 0.31 4.44
C THR A 107 7.30 -1.22 4.38
N LEU A 108 6.52 -1.83 3.50
CA LEU A 108 6.45 -3.29 3.32
C LEU A 108 7.44 -3.82 2.26
N GLY A 109 8.28 -2.94 1.70
CA GLY A 109 9.23 -3.33 0.65
C GLY A 109 8.58 -3.70 -0.68
N ILE A 110 7.36 -3.19 -0.95
CA ILE A 110 6.68 -3.36 -2.25
C ILE A 110 7.14 -2.24 -3.18
N PRO A 111 7.84 -2.54 -4.27
CA PRO A 111 8.34 -1.51 -5.16
C PRO A 111 7.22 -0.74 -5.87
N LEU A 112 7.45 0.54 -6.11
CA LEU A 112 6.59 1.42 -6.89
C LEU A 112 7.08 1.50 -8.34
N SER A 113 6.16 1.41 -9.30
CA SER A 113 6.53 1.46 -10.72
C SER A 113 6.89 2.89 -11.13
N LEU A 114 8.07 3.06 -11.73
CA LEU A 114 8.50 4.34 -12.33
C LEU A 114 7.56 4.79 -13.46
N ASN A 115 6.89 3.83 -14.10
CA ASN A 115 6.05 4.11 -15.26
C ASN A 115 4.62 4.49 -14.90
N THR A 116 4.09 4.01 -13.78
CA THR A 116 2.69 4.21 -13.42
C THR A 116 2.47 5.05 -12.16
N ALA A 117 3.44 5.10 -11.24
CA ALA A 117 3.29 5.84 -9.99
C ALA A 117 3.02 7.33 -10.23
N SER A 118 2.13 7.91 -9.44
CA SER A 118 1.86 9.34 -9.39
C SER A 118 3.02 10.12 -8.76
N GLU A 119 3.01 11.46 -8.87
CA GLU A 119 4.01 12.31 -8.22
C GLU A 119 4.04 12.07 -6.71
N THR A 120 2.88 12.04 -6.07
CA THR A 120 2.75 11.82 -4.63
C THR A 120 3.19 10.41 -4.20
N GLU A 121 2.97 9.39 -5.02
CA GLU A 121 3.46 8.04 -4.75
C GLU A 121 4.98 7.97 -4.85
N LEU A 122 5.58 8.62 -5.85
CA LEU A 122 7.03 8.68 -5.99
C LEU A 122 7.69 9.43 -4.81
N GLU A 123 7.05 10.50 -4.32
CA GLU A 123 7.53 11.26 -3.17
C GLU A 123 7.51 10.48 -1.85
N ALA A 124 6.70 9.42 -1.75
CA ALA A 124 6.72 8.53 -0.59
C ALA A 124 8.02 7.69 -0.51
N ILE A 125 8.77 7.58 -1.61
CA ILE A 125 10.03 6.85 -1.65
C ILE A 125 11.13 7.69 -0.98
N PRO A 126 11.90 7.13 -0.02
CA PRO A 126 13.06 7.81 0.55
C PRO A 126 14.00 8.33 -0.54
N HIS A 127 14.51 9.54 -0.36
CA HIS A 127 15.41 10.23 -1.30
C HIS A 127 14.78 10.66 -2.65
N ILE A 128 13.48 10.47 -2.85
CA ILE A 128 12.74 11.06 -3.97
C ILE A 128 11.88 12.20 -3.44
N GLY A 129 12.34 13.43 -3.63
CA GLY A 129 11.54 14.62 -3.33
C GLY A 129 10.79 15.13 -4.56
N PRO A 130 9.97 16.21 -4.41
CA PRO A 130 9.13 16.75 -5.48
C PRO A 130 9.86 17.06 -6.78
N SER A 131 11.09 17.57 -6.68
CA SER A 131 11.89 17.87 -7.88
C SER A 131 12.25 16.62 -8.68
N LEU A 132 12.65 15.53 -8.02
CA LEU A 132 13.00 14.28 -8.69
C LEU A 132 11.74 13.54 -9.18
N ALA A 133 10.67 13.52 -8.41
CA ALA A 133 9.39 12.94 -8.83
C ALA A 133 8.92 13.56 -10.15
N ARG A 134 8.91 14.90 -10.24
CA ARG A 134 8.57 15.59 -11.49
C ARG A 134 9.51 15.28 -12.66
N LYS A 135 10.82 15.09 -12.39
CA LYS A 135 11.76 14.69 -13.44
C LYS A 135 11.47 13.28 -13.97
N ILE A 136 11.12 12.33 -13.09
CA ILE A 136 10.73 10.96 -13.47
C ILE A 136 9.50 11.02 -14.38
N ILE A 137 8.44 11.71 -13.95
CA ILE A 137 7.22 11.85 -14.74
C ILE A 137 7.49 12.51 -16.09
N ARG A 138 8.25 13.60 -16.10
CA ARG A 138 8.61 14.31 -17.33
C ARG A 138 9.41 13.43 -18.28
N HIS A 139 10.32 12.62 -17.75
CA HIS A 139 11.12 11.70 -18.56
C HIS A 139 10.22 10.70 -19.27
N ARG A 140 9.34 9.99 -18.54
CA ARG A 140 8.46 9.00 -19.16
C ARG A 140 7.48 9.59 -20.18
N LEU A 141 7.05 10.85 -19.99
CA LEU A 141 6.18 11.55 -20.93
C LEU A 141 6.90 11.99 -22.21
N ARG A 142 8.19 12.33 -22.13
CA ARG A 142 8.96 12.85 -23.28
C ARG A 142 9.71 11.77 -24.02
N ASN A 143 10.26 10.79 -23.30
CA ASN A 143 11.18 9.79 -23.83
C ASN A 143 10.55 8.39 -23.92
N GLY A 144 9.27 8.27 -23.52
CA GLY A 144 8.62 6.97 -23.35
C GLY A 144 8.89 6.34 -21.95
N PRO A 145 8.25 5.20 -21.69
CA PRO A 145 8.39 4.49 -20.43
C PRO A 145 9.82 4.03 -20.17
N PHE A 146 10.20 3.94 -18.91
CA PHE A 146 11.45 3.30 -18.51
C PHE A 146 11.41 1.81 -18.88
N THR A 147 12.45 1.31 -19.51
CA THR A 147 12.58 -0.12 -19.87
C THR A 147 13.52 -0.86 -18.92
N ALA A 148 14.30 -0.12 -18.12
CA ALA A 148 15.15 -0.65 -17.07
C ALA A 148 15.23 0.35 -15.91
N VAL A 149 15.28 -0.17 -14.68
CA VAL A 149 15.37 0.65 -13.46
C VAL A 149 16.61 1.55 -13.47
N GLU A 150 17.67 1.08 -14.08
CA GLU A 150 18.96 1.78 -14.22
C GLU A 150 18.87 3.09 -15.00
N GLN A 151 17.90 3.21 -15.89
CA GLN A 151 17.69 4.43 -16.70
C GLN A 151 17.40 5.67 -15.84
N ILE A 152 16.94 5.50 -14.60
CA ILE A 152 16.72 6.62 -13.68
C ILE A 152 18.04 7.40 -13.43
N LYS A 153 19.21 6.77 -13.63
CA LYS A 153 20.52 7.43 -13.50
C LYS A 153 20.77 8.51 -14.56
N SER A 154 20.05 8.48 -15.67
CA SER A 154 20.12 9.53 -16.70
C SER A 154 19.50 10.85 -16.22
N LEU A 155 18.70 10.82 -15.15
CA LEU A 155 18.05 12.02 -14.65
C LEU A 155 19.01 12.89 -13.84
N PRO A 156 19.07 14.21 -14.11
CA PRO A 156 19.92 15.12 -13.37
C PRO A 156 19.65 15.06 -11.86
N GLY A 157 20.69 14.78 -11.09
CA GLY A 157 20.64 14.65 -9.63
C GLY A 157 20.47 13.20 -9.14
N VAL A 158 20.51 12.19 -10.05
CA VAL A 158 20.52 10.77 -9.69
C VAL A 158 21.91 10.20 -10.01
N GLY A 159 22.84 10.38 -9.10
CA GLY A 159 24.14 9.71 -9.16
C GLY A 159 24.06 8.28 -8.58
N ASN A 160 25.18 7.55 -8.64
CA ASN A 160 25.25 6.17 -8.16
C ASN A 160 24.80 6.02 -6.70
N VAL A 161 25.18 6.93 -5.82
CA VAL A 161 24.80 6.88 -4.39
C VAL A 161 23.29 6.94 -4.24
N ARG A 162 22.65 7.93 -4.84
CA ARG A 162 21.18 8.07 -4.77
C ARG A 162 20.48 6.90 -5.43
N TYR A 163 20.97 6.41 -6.56
CA TYR A 163 20.43 5.24 -7.22
C TYR A 163 20.39 4.01 -6.30
N VAL A 164 21.50 3.71 -5.62
CA VAL A 164 21.57 2.57 -4.68
C VAL A 164 20.55 2.73 -3.55
N GLN A 165 20.32 3.95 -3.06
CA GLN A 165 19.35 4.24 -2.00
C GLN A 165 17.91 4.06 -2.45
N ILE A 166 17.56 4.41 -3.69
CA ILE A 166 16.18 4.34 -4.18
C ILE A 166 15.85 3.00 -4.87
N LYS A 167 16.86 2.28 -5.36
CA LYS A 167 16.68 1.02 -6.10
C LYS A 167 15.74 0.00 -5.42
N PRO A 168 15.82 -0.23 -4.10
CA PRO A 168 14.94 -1.22 -3.43
C PRO A 168 13.45 -0.87 -3.50
N TYR A 169 13.10 0.37 -3.78
CA TYR A 169 11.72 0.89 -3.72
C TYR A 169 11.09 1.10 -5.08
N ILE A 170 11.81 0.84 -6.18
CA ILE A 170 11.35 1.13 -7.54
C ILE A 170 11.35 -0.12 -8.41
N ALA A 171 10.37 -0.16 -9.34
CA ALA A 171 10.25 -1.17 -10.40
C ALA A 171 9.86 -0.51 -11.73
N ILE A 172 9.77 -1.28 -12.78
CA ILE A 172 9.26 -0.85 -14.10
C ILE A 172 7.75 -1.06 -14.18
#